data_3cb993704411bd45f9b6472d4fbe7cd3
#
_entry.id   3cb993704411bd45f9b6472d4fbe7cd3
#
_cell.length_a   1.000
_cell.length_b   1.000
_cell.length_c   1.000
_cell.angle_alpha   90.00
_cell.angle_beta   90.00
_cell.angle_gamma   90.00
#
_symmetry.space_group_name_H-M   'P 1'
#
loop_
_entity.id
_entity.type
_entity.pdbx_description
1 polymer ?
#
loop_
_entity_poly.entity_id
_entity_poly.type
_entity_poly.pdbx_seq_one_letter_code
_entity_poly.pdbx_strand_id
1 'polypeptide(L)'
;MDTTSDQPALDPSKLQEEGLEGVHEDWRHAVHIYQPCEGLCISCINGHPGGKWAFQAEGPPAFSVNILLEGRMQAAFDDGAVLDARAGSAILMATGQHATGWDVLDGKSDGAFRMLSIHMPQTAMAGLTGLQMDDLRKRICTVAGDQPHIDAFLGVMPASSCLQRVACDLLGFDCTYPGPCISRDLYLRAKAFEAIACFLRENLSQQQLNLPVPADRQRLVKARVLLEKHYEQDWSVQSLARTVGLNEKRLQSGFHALYGCSVHVCLTRIRIDAAIALLRRGVSVTETAATVGFAHLSHFSRIFRSHTGISPKQCALGITTRPQQPLAAPSGQPHQR
;
A
#
# COMPACT_ATOMS: atom_id res chain seq x y z
N MET A 1 4.13 6.06 -29.21
CA MET A 1 4.88 4.83 -29.55
C MET A 1 4.98 4.05 -28.27
N ASP A 2 4.13 3.04 -28.18
CA ASP A 2 3.99 2.15 -27.04
C ASP A 2 5.24 1.28 -26.90
N THR A 3 6.00 1.53 -25.84
CA THR A 3 6.97 0.55 -25.34
C THR A 3 6.56 0.12 -23.93
N THR A 4 5.28 -0.17 -23.72
CA THR A 4 4.87 -1.07 -22.67
C THR A 4 5.22 -2.47 -23.14
N SER A 5 6.50 -2.83 -22.91
CA SER A 5 6.98 -4.18 -23.19
C SER A 5 6.18 -5.17 -22.34
N ASP A 6 6.05 -6.36 -22.88
CA ASP A 6 5.47 -7.58 -22.33
C ASP A 6 6.25 -8.10 -21.10
N GLN A 7 6.72 -7.17 -20.23
CA GLN A 7 7.44 -7.51 -19.00
C GLN A 7 6.44 -7.84 -17.90
N PRO A 8 6.67 -8.92 -17.13
CA PRO A 8 5.84 -9.23 -15.98
C PRO A 8 5.84 -8.07 -14.98
N ALA A 9 4.71 -7.87 -14.30
CA ALA A 9 4.59 -6.84 -13.29
C ALA A 9 5.60 -7.06 -12.15
N LEU A 10 6.21 -5.98 -11.71
CA LEU A 10 7.28 -6.02 -10.73
C LEU A 10 6.69 -6.06 -9.31
N ASP A 11 6.98 -7.11 -8.55
CA ASP A 11 6.71 -7.19 -7.11
C ASP A 11 8.00 -6.88 -6.34
N PRO A 12 8.11 -5.72 -5.67
CA PRO A 12 9.32 -5.35 -4.93
C PRO A 12 9.71 -6.34 -3.84
N SER A 13 8.75 -7.10 -3.29
CA SER A 13 9.02 -8.09 -2.25
C SER A 13 9.72 -9.33 -2.78
N LYS A 14 9.61 -9.61 -4.07
CA LYS A 14 10.20 -10.79 -4.74
C LYS A 14 11.50 -10.51 -5.48
N LEU A 15 11.83 -9.24 -5.72
CA LEU A 15 13.00 -8.84 -6.51
C LEU A 15 14.31 -9.45 -6.02
N GLN A 16 14.43 -9.79 -4.73
CA GLN A 16 15.63 -10.43 -4.21
C GLN A 16 15.66 -11.94 -4.47
N GLU A 17 14.50 -12.60 -4.49
CA GLU A 17 14.38 -14.05 -4.75
C GLU A 17 14.50 -14.33 -6.24
N GLU A 18 13.93 -13.47 -7.08
CA GLU A 18 13.92 -13.58 -8.54
C GLU A 18 15.13 -12.90 -9.20
N GLY A 19 16.03 -12.29 -8.39
CA GLY A 19 17.12 -11.46 -8.89
C GLY A 19 16.60 -10.13 -9.45
N LEU A 20 17.34 -9.56 -10.42
CA LEU A 20 16.95 -8.31 -11.08
C LEU A 20 16.20 -8.55 -12.40
N GLU A 21 15.48 -9.66 -12.54
CA GLU A 21 14.82 -10.05 -13.80
C GLU A 21 13.79 -9.02 -14.27
N GLY A 22 13.03 -8.42 -13.34
CA GLY A 22 12.07 -7.36 -13.64
C GLY A 22 12.70 -5.98 -13.87
N VAL A 23 14.00 -5.80 -13.66
CA VAL A 23 14.68 -4.53 -13.83
C VAL A 23 15.22 -4.41 -15.26
N HIS A 24 14.94 -3.26 -15.92
CA HIS A 24 15.45 -2.96 -17.25
C HIS A 24 16.98 -3.09 -17.28
N GLU A 25 17.54 -3.68 -18.32
CA GLU A 25 18.97 -4.00 -18.39
C GLU A 25 19.88 -2.80 -18.14
N ASP A 26 19.54 -1.62 -18.69
CA ASP A 26 20.28 -0.38 -18.50
C ASP A 26 20.27 0.13 -17.03
N TRP A 27 19.34 -0.36 -16.21
CA TRP A 27 19.18 0.04 -14.81
C TRP A 27 19.78 -0.95 -13.82
N ARG A 28 20.01 -2.22 -14.22
CA ARG A 28 20.46 -3.29 -13.33
C ARG A 28 21.73 -2.96 -12.55
N HIS A 29 22.68 -2.28 -13.21
CA HIS A 29 23.94 -1.90 -12.58
C HIS A 29 23.78 -0.82 -11.48
N ALA A 30 22.70 -0.06 -11.52
CA ALA A 30 22.41 1.02 -10.58
C ALA A 30 21.49 0.57 -9.43
N VAL A 31 20.88 -0.62 -9.51
CA VAL A 31 19.88 -1.11 -8.54
C VAL A 31 20.51 -2.11 -7.58
N HIS A 32 20.38 -1.84 -6.29
CA HIS A 32 20.78 -2.75 -5.21
C HIS A 32 19.59 -2.97 -4.28
N ILE A 33 19.30 -4.22 -3.96
CA ILE A 33 18.16 -4.62 -3.13
C ILE A 33 18.67 -5.38 -1.92
N TYR A 34 18.17 -5.00 -0.75
CA TYR A 34 18.51 -5.60 0.53
C TYR A 34 17.25 -6.03 1.26
N GLN A 35 17.28 -7.22 1.85
CA GLN A 35 16.23 -7.73 2.73
C GLN A 35 16.85 -8.06 4.11
N PRO A 36 17.09 -7.03 4.94
CA PRO A 36 17.82 -7.20 6.19
C PRO A 36 17.05 -7.94 7.27
N CYS A 37 15.76 -8.16 7.09
CA CYS A 37 14.91 -9.05 7.88
C CYS A 37 13.60 -9.33 7.12
N GLU A 38 12.85 -10.32 7.57
CA GLU A 38 11.54 -10.63 7.04
C GLU A 38 10.63 -9.39 7.08
N GLY A 39 9.95 -9.11 5.98
CA GLY A 39 9.01 -8.00 5.86
C GLY A 39 9.66 -6.60 5.73
N LEU A 40 10.97 -6.48 5.51
CA LEU A 40 11.62 -5.21 5.21
C LEU A 40 12.47 -5.34 3.95
N CYS A 41 12.09 -4.64 2.90
CA CYS A 41 12.85 -4.53 1.66
C CYS A 41 13.37 -3.10 1.50
N ILE A 42 14.64 -2.96 1.15
CA ILE A 42 15.31 -1.67 0.88
C ILE A 42 15.87 -1.74 -0.53
N SER A 43 15.40 -0.87 -1.41
CA SER A 43 15.93 -0.74 -2.77
C SER A 43 16.71 0.58 -2.89
N CYS A 44 17.94 0.48 -3.28
CA CYS A 44 18.83 1.60 -3.56
C CYS A 44 19.05 1.68 -5.06
N ILE A 45 18.65 2.79 -5.67
CA ILE A 45 18.97 3.10 -7.08
C ILE A 45 19.96 4.25 -7.06
N ASN A 46 21.18 4.00 -7.53
CA ASN A 46 22.26 4.98 -7.49
C ASN A 46 23.19 4.81 -8.69
N GLY A 47 23.08 5.67 -9.69
CA GLY A 47 23.90 5.57 -10.89
C GLY A 47 23.46 6.49 -12.02
N HIS A 48 23.92 6.14 -13.22
CA HIS A 48 23.61 6.83 -14.48
C HIS A 48 23.00 5.84 -15.47
N PRO A 49 21.75 5.37 -15.22
CA PRO A 49 21.09 4.47 -16.12
C PRO A 49 20.76 5.17 -17.44
N GLY A 50 20.81 4.41 -18.54
CA GLY A 50 20.45 4.90 -19.87
C GLY A 50 18.93 4.99 -20.03
N GLY A 51 18.41 6.21 -20.28
CA GLY A 51 17.00 6.38 -20.63
C GLY A 51 16.00 6.25 -19.48
N LYS A 52 14.74 6.09 -19.85
CA LYS A 52 13.61 5.92 -18.91
C LYS A 52 13.34 4.45 -18.67
N TRP A 53 12.96 4.13 -17.45
CA TRP A 53 12.44 2.82 -17.12
C TRP A 53 10.98 2.93 -16.68
N ALA A 54 10.09 2.35 -17.49
CA ALA A 54 8.66 2.26 -17.23
C ALA A 54 8.29 0.80 -16.95
N PHE A 55 7.57 0.55 -15.88
CA PHE A 55 7.14 -0.80 -15.50
C PHE A 55 5.79 -0.78 -14.81
N GLN A 56 5.07 -1.91 -14.89
CA GLN A 56 3.94 -2.17 -14.03
C GLN A 56 4.42 -2.72 -12.70
N ALA A 57 3.82 -2.22 -11.61
CA ALA A 57 4.05 -2.71 -10.27
C ALA A 57 2.74 -3.33 -9.75
N GLU A 58 2.85 -4.51 -9.15
CA GLU A 58 1.74 -5.14 -8.44
C GLU A 58 2.23 -5.75 -7.14
N GLY A 59 1.36 -5.81 -6.15
CA GLY A 59 1.76 -6.41 -4.89
C GLY A 59 0.66 -6.46 -3.83
N PRO A 60 0.95 -7.21 -2.75
CA PRO A 60 0.09 -7.29 -1.58
C PRO A 60 0.00 -5.94 -0.85
N PRO A 61 -0.89 -5.84 0.15
CA PRO A 61 -0.97 -4.65 1.01
C PRO A 61 0.38 -4.23 1.57
N ALA A 62 0.82 -3.01 1.25
CA ALA A 62 2.16 -2.55 1.53
C ALA A 62 2.21 -1.07 1.95
N PHE A 63 3.31 -0.72 2.60
CA PHE A 63 3.72 0.62 2.92
C PHE A 63 5.10 0.86 2.34
N SER A 64 5.27 1.94 1.60
CA SER A 64 6.52 2.28 0.96
C SER A 64 6.83 3.76 1.10
N VAL A 65 8.04 4.08 1.54
CA VAL A 65 8.58 5.43 1.55
C VAL A 65 9.74 5.49 0.56
N ASN A 66 9.60 6.33 -0.45
CA ASN A 66 10.62 6.53 -1.47
C ASN A 66 11.21 7.94 -1.31
N ILE A 67 12.52 8.07 -1.29
CA ILE A 67 13.23 9.35 -1.16
C ILE A 67 14.03 9.56 -2.44
N LEU A 68 13.56 10.50 -3.26
CA LEU A 68 14.16 10.83 -4.55
C LEU A 68 15.14 11.97 -4.38
N LEU A 69 16.43 11.67 -4.50
CA LEU A 69 17.51 12.66 -4.42
C LEU A 69 17.85 13.27 -5.77
N GLU A 70 17.83 12.46 -6.84
CA GLU A 70 18.14 12.89 -8.21
C GLU A 70 17.25 12.18 -9.23
N GLY A 71 16.85 12.88 -10.30
CA GLY A 71 15.95 12.37 -11.33
C GLY A 71 14.49 12.79 -11.11
N ARG A 72 13.60 12.09 -11.80
CA ARG A 72 12.13 12.27 -11.73
C ARG A 72 11.45 10.92 -11.67
N MET A 73 10.37 10.84 -10.94
CA MET A 73 9.52 9.66 -10.86
C MET A 73 8.08 10.05 -11.14
N GLN A 74 7.40 9.28 -11.97
CA GLN A 74 5.95 9.32 -12.12
C GLN A 74 5.39 7.99 -11.65
N ALA A 75 4.30 8.03 -10.92
CA ALA A 75 3.63 6.84 -10.42
C ALA A 75 2.11 7.04 -10.42
N ALA A 76 1.37 5.97 -10.63
CA ALA A 76 -0.07 5.94 -10.43
C ALA A 76 -0.54 4.53 -10.08
N PHE A 77 -1.59 4.42 -9.29
CA PHE A 77 -2.40 3.20 -9.26
C PHE A 77 -3.30 3.18 -10.51
N ASP A 78 -3.74 1.97 -10.91
CA ASP A 78 -4.71 1.84 -11.99
C ASP A 78 -5.96 2.70 -11.68
N ASP A 79 -6.46 3.43 -12.66
CA ASP A 79 -7.56 4.39 -12.53
C ASP A 79 -7.31 5.60 -11.60
N GLY A 80 -6.07 5.79 -11.15
CA GLY A 80 -5.68 6.86 -10.23
C GLY A 80 -5.09 8.10 -10.89
N ALA A 81 -4.99 9.17 -10.10
CA ALA A 81 -4.25 10.36 -10.50
C ALA A 81 -2.76 10.07 -10.59
N VAL A 82 -2.11 10.61 -11.62
CA VAL A 82 -0.66 10.49 -11.80
C VAL A 82 0.06 11.41 -10.81
N LEU A 83 0.91 10.83 -9.99
CA LEU A 83 1.86 11.56 -9.17
C LEU A 83 3.12 11.87 -10.00
N ASP A 84 3.63 13.08 -9.88
CA ASP A 84 4.89 13.52 -10.49
C ASP A 84 5.82 14.01 -9.38
N ALA A 85 6.87 13.27 -9.10
CA ALA A 85 7.87 13.59 -8.09
C ALA A 85 9.20 13.95 -8.74
N ARG A 86 9.87 14.95 -8.14
CA ARG A 86 11.17 15.47 -8.59
C ARG A 86 12.21 15.31 -7.48
N ALA A 87 13.45 15.49 -7.82
CA ALA A 87 14.56 15.51 -6.87
C ALA A 87 14.24 16.36 -5.62
N GLY A 88 14.55 15.84 -4.45
CA GLY A 88 14.20 16.43 -3.16
C GLY A 88 12.80 16.08 -2.65
N SER A 89 12.12 15.11 -3.26
CA SER A 89 10.81 14.63 -2.80
C SER A 89 10.92 13.36 -1.97
N ALA A 90 10.02 13.24 -0.99
CA ALA A 90 9.65 11.97 -0.36
C ALA A 90 8.28 11.55 -0.88
N ILE A 91 8.13 10.31 -1.28
CA ILE A 91 6.91 9.75 -1.86
C ILE A 91 6.42 8.64 -0.94
N LEU A 92 5.18 8.76 -0.49
CA LEU A 92 4.49 7.71 0.24
C LEU A 92 3.59 6.94 -0.71
N MET A 93 3.75 5.63 -0.72
CA MET A 93 2.81 4.71 -1.36
C MET A 93 2.33 3.75 -0.29
N ALA A 94 1.02 3.60 -0.14
CA ALA A 94 0.46 2.69 0.85
C ALA A 94 -0.84 2.09 0.33
N THR A 95 -0.99 0.76 0.49
CA THR A 95 -2.15 -0.01 0.03
C THR A 95 -2.69 -0.87 1.15
N GLY A 96 -4.01 -0.89 1.31
CA GLY A 96 -4.71 -1.72 2.28
C GLY A 96 -5.15 -3.07 1.73
N GLN A 97 -5.06 -3.24 0.41
CA GLN A 97 -5.34 -4.48 -0.32
C GLN A 97 -4.35 -4.64 -1.48
N HIS A 98 -4.43 -5.78 -2.19
CA HIS A 98 -3.64 -5.99 -3.40
C HIS A 98 -3.91 -4.86 -4.40
N ALA A 99 -2.87 -4.24 -4.90
CA ALA A 99 -2.95 -3.11 -5.81
C ALA A 99 -2.02 -3.31 -7.00
N THR A 100 -2.46 -2.76 -8.13
CA THR A 100 -1.70 -2.65 -9.37
C THR A 100 -1.53 -1.19 -9.74
N GLY A 101 -0.46 -0.89 -10.45
CA GLY A 101 -0.14 0.45 -10.86
C GLY A 101 1.04 0.47 -11.83
N TRP A 102 1.54 1.65 -12.12
CA TRP A 102 2.71 1.81 -12.95
C TRP A 102 3.64 2.89 -12.41
N ASP A 103 4.92 2.70 -12.64
CA ASP A 103 5.97 3.63 -12.31
C ASP A 103 6.79 3.96 -13.55
N VAL A 104 7.27 5.21 -13.65
CA VAL A 104 8.23 5.65 -14.65
C VAL A 104 9.35 6.40 -13.95
N LEU A 105 10.56 5.87 -14.06
CA LEU A 105 11.78 6.48 -13.56
C LEU A 105 12.54 7.14 -14.71
N ASP A 106 12.98 8.38 -14.49
CA ASP A 106 13.63 9.21 -15.51
C ASP A 106 14.85 9.92 -14.89
N GLY A 107 16.03 9.66 -15.40
CA GLY A 107 17.26 10.31 -14.98
C GLY A 107 17.25 11.82 -15.26
N LYS A 108 18.22 12.55 -14.73
CA LYS A 108 18.50 13.93 -15.13
C LYS A 108 19.02 13.97 -16.57
N SER A 109 19.25 15.18 -17.10
CA SER A 109 19.86 15.41 -18.42
C SER A 109 21.25 14.76 -18.59
N ASP A 110 21.97 14.56 -17.48
CA ASP A 110 23.24 13.81 -17.41
C ASP A 110 23.03 12.31 -17.14
N GLY A 111 21.80 11.83 -17.07
CA GLY A 111 21.43 10.45 -16.79
C GLY A 111 21.47 10.06 -15.31
N ALA A 112 21.81 10.97 -14.40
CA ALA A 112 21.90 10.65 -12.98
C ALA A 112 20.52 10.34 -12.37
N PHE A 113 20.44 9.24 -11.64
CA PHE A 113 19.24 8.85 -10.86
C PHE A 113 19.66 8.32 -9.49
N ARG A 114 19.06 8.89 -8.42
CA ARG A 114 19.33 8.48 -7.05
C ARG A 114 18.05 8.42 -6.25
N MET A 115 17.65 7.23 -5.83
CA MET A 115 16.44 7.01 -5.04
C MET A 115 16.67 5.89 -4.02
N LEU A 116 16.21 6.13 -2.80
CA LEU A 116 16.05 5.12 -1.77
C LEU A 116 14.56 4.76 -1.68
N SER A 117 14.25 3.47 -1.72
CA SER A 117 12.92 2.93 -1.46
C SER A 117 12.96 2.00 -0.25
N ILE A 118 12.08 2.23 0.72
CA ILE A 118 11.89 1.37 1.88
C ILE A 118 10.47 0.84 1.80
N HIS A 119 10.35 -0.46 1.67
CA HIS A 119 9.09 -1.17 1.46
C HIS A 119 8.87 -2.21 2.56
N MET A 120 7.65 -2.28 3.07
CA MET A 120 7.25 -3.30 4.04
C MET A 120 5.77 -3.65 3.91
N PRO A 121 5.36 -4.88 4.27
CA PRO A 121 3.95 -5.23 4.37
C PRO A 121 3.22 -4.29 5.33
N GLN A 122 1.97 -3.97 5.01
CA GLN A 122 1.15 -3.10 5.87
C GLN A 122 1.03 -3.65 7.30
N THR A 123 0.98 -4.97 7.45
CA THR A 123 0.93 -5.64 8.76
C THR A 123 2.18 -5.40 9.59
N ALA A 124 3.36 -5.37 8.97
CA ALA A 124 4.62 -5.05 9.65
C ALA A 124 4.64 -3.58 10.09
N MET A 125 4.23 -2.65 9.22
CA MET A 125 4.11 -1.24 9.54
C MET A 125 3.12 -0.99 10.68
N ALA A 126 1.94 -1.61 10.63
CA ALA A 126 0.93 -1.53 11.68
C ALA A 126 1.43 -2.12 13.01
N GLY A 127 2.16 -3.23 12.95
CA GLY A 127 2.78 -3.85 14.13
C GLY A 127 3.81 -2.97 14.81
N LEU A 128 4.64 -2.27 14.04
CA LEU A 128 5.69 -1.38 14.53
C LEU A 128 5.14 -0.07 15.11
N THR A 129 4.17 0.54 14.43
CA THR A 129 3.75 1.93 14.71
C THR A 129 2.35 2.03 15.29
N GLY A 130 1.51 1.01 15.09
CA GLY A 130 0.08 1.07 15.38
C GLY A 130 -0.73 1.85 14.35
N LEU A 131 -0.10 2.40 13.30
CA LEU A 131 -0.76 3.16 12.25
C LEU A 131 -1.44 2.25 11.24
N GLN A 132 -2.61 2.68 10.79
CA GLN A 132 -3.36 2.05 9.72
C GLN A 132 -3.46 3.00 8.51
N MET A 133 -3.92 2.50 7.37
CA MET A 133 -4.11 3.29 6.16
C MET A 133 -4.92 4.56 6.40
N ASP A 134 -6.04 4.45 7.13
CA ASP A 134 -6.91 5.59 7.45
C ASP A 134 -6.21 6.64 8.34
N ASP A 135 -5.25 6.23 9.18
CA ASP A 135 -4.47 7.17 9.97
C ASP A 135 -3.52 7.97 9.06
N LEU A 136 -2.93 7.32 8.08
CA LEU A 136 -2.08 7.97 7.07
C LEU A 136 -2.89 8.97 6.24
N ARG A 137 -4.07 8.56 5.74
CA ARG A 137 -4.96 9.45 4.97
C ARG A 137 -5.33 10.72 5.71
N LYS A 138 -5.71 10.59 6.98
CA LYS A 138 -6.18 11.73 7.79
C LYS A 138 -5.07 12.68 8.20
N ARG A 139 -3.83 12.22 8.25
CA ARG A 139 -2.72 12.93 8.88
C ARG A 139 -1.72 13.46 7.89
N ILE A 140 -1.54 12.81 6.75
CA ILE A 140 -0.64 13.26 5.72
C ILE A 140 -1.40 14.20 4.78
N CYS A 141 -1.19 15.51 4.95
CA CYS A 141 -1.70 16.53 4.05
C CYS A 141 -0.93 16.47 2.74
N THR A 142 -1.47 15.76 1.75
CA THR A 142 -0.77 15.53 0.50
C THR A 142 -1.52 16.05 -0.71
N VAL A 143 -0.78 16.25 -1.77
CA VAL A 143 -1.23 16.83 -3.03
C VAL A 143 -1.77 15.78 -3.99
N ALA A 144 -1.64 14.49 -3.69
CA ALA A 144 -1.94 13.44 -4.67
C ALA A 144 -2.89 12.35 -4.19
N GLY A 145 -3.54 11.79 -5.11
CA GLY A 145 -4.55 10.79 -5.22
C GLY A 145 -4.75 9.80 -4.07
N ASP A 146 -5.65 10.12 -3.14
CA ASP A 146 -6.28 9.11 -2.29
C ASP A 146 -7.21 8.25 -3.16
N GLN A 147 -7.06 6.94 -3.09
CA GLN A 147 -7.82 5.96 -3.86
C GLN A 147 -8.67 5.10 -2.93
N PRO A 148 -9.77 5.65 -2.36
CA PRO A 148 -10.55 4.96 -1.33
C PRO A 148 -11.22 3.67 -1.83
N HIS A 149 -11.48 3.55 -3.13
CA HIS A 149 -12.12 2.37 -3.71
C HIS A 149 -11.20 1.14 -3.77
N ILE A 150 -9.88 1.35 -3.86
CA ILE A 150 -8.87 0.27 -3.78
C ILE A 150 -8.11 0.27 -2.46
N ASP A 151 -8.53 1.10 -1.50
CA ASP A 151 -7.84 1.27 -0.21
C ASP A 151 -6.35 1.58 -0.39
N ALA A 152 -6.04 2.52 -1.29
CA ALA A 152 -4.69 2.93 -1.62
C ALA A 152 -4.48 4.43 -1.43
N PHE A 153 -3.25 4.79 -1.15
CA PHE A 153 -2.82 6.16 -0.96
C PHE A 153 -1.47 6.40 -1.65
N LEU A 154 -1.37 7.48 -2.39
CA LEU A 154 -0.16 7.92 -3.05
C LEU A 154 0.04 9.41 -2.79
N GLY A 155 1.14 9.78 -2.16
CA GLY A 155 1.42 11.15 -1.79
C GLY A 155 2.86 11.57 -2.03
N VAL A 156 3.06 12.85 -2.35
CA VAL A 156 4.39 13.44 -2.51
C VAL A 156 4.53 14.65 -1.59
N MET A 157 5.70 14.79 -0.97
CA MET A 157 6.04 15.87 -0.08
C MET A 157 7.52 16.22 -0.20
N PRO A 158 7.97 17.42 0.23
CA PRO A 158 9.40 17.72 0.29
C PRO A 158 10.12 16.76 1.24
N ALA A 159 11.25 16.20 0.81
CA ALA A 159 12.13 15.44 1.68
C ALA A 159 12.93 16.38 2.56
N SER A 160 12.81 16.24 3.87
CA SER A 160 13.62 17.02 4.81
C SER A 160 15.11 16.71 4.74
N SER A 161 15.92 17.58 5.32
CA SER A 161 17.37 17.33 5.43
C SER A 161 17.68 16.04 6.20
N CYS A 162 16.83 15.63 7.15
CA CYS A 162 16.97 14.37 7.87
C CYS A 162 16.78 13.18 6.92
N LEU A 163 15.67 13.16 6.17
CA LEU A 163 15.38 12.11 5.20
C LEU A 163 16.42 12.03 4.09
N GLN A 164 16.85 13.19 3.56
CA GLN A 164 17.90 13.25 2.52
C GLN A 164 19.21 12.67 3.04
N ARG A 165 19.61 12.98 4.29
CA ARG A 165 20.82 12.45 4.89
C ARG A 165 20.76 10.93 5.04
N VAL A 166 19.65 10.38 5.57
CA VAL A 166 19.48 8.94 5.71
C VAL A 166 19.51 8.25 4.35
N ALA A 167 18.90 8.86 3.32
CA ALA A 167 18.98 8.36 1.96
C ALA A 167 20.42 8.38 1.41
N CYS A 168 21.17 9.45 1.65
CA CYS A 168 22.59 9.50 1.27
C CYS A 168 23.42 8.43 1.98
N ASP A 169 23.19 8.20 3.27
CA ASP A 169 23.90 7.17 4.05
C ASP A 169 23.66 5.77 3.47
N LEU A 170 22.40 5.45 3.10
CA LEU A 170 22.05 4.15 2.53
C LEU A 170 22.49 4.00 1.06
N LEU A 171 22.38 5.04 0.26
CA LEU A 171 22.80 5.03 -1.14
C LEU A 171 24.33 5.02 -1.29
N GLY A 172 25.05 5.55 -0.31
CA GLY A 172 26.52 5.50 -0.24
C GLY A 172 27.06 4.30 0.54
N PHE A 173 26.18 3.43 1.02
CA PHE A 173 26.60 2.26 1.77
C PHE A 173 27.18 1.20 0.85
N ASP A 174 28.47 1.03 0.93
CA ASP A 174 29.21 -0.01 0.20
C ASP A 174 29.48 -1.19 1.14
N CYS A 175 28.79 -2.30 0.92
CA CYS A 175 29.08 -3.55 1.61
C CYS A 175 29.79 -4.49 0.66
N THR A 176 31.11 -4.42 0.68
CA THR A 176 31.98 -5.27 -0.14
C THR A 176 31.97 -6.74 0.32
N TYR A 177 31.27 -7.07 1.41
CA TYR A 177 31.24 -8.43 1.96
C TYR A 177 30.13 -9.25 1.29
N PRO A 178 30.47 -10.24 0.45
CA PRO A 178 29.49 -11.13 -0.15
C PRO A 178 29.00 -12.13 0.89
N GLY A 179 27.68 -12.14 1.15
CA GLY A 179 27.03 -13.10 2.03
C GLY A 179 26.30 -12.49 3.23
N PRO A 180 25.71 -13.33 4.09
CA PRO A 180 24.99 -12.88 5.28
C PRO A 180 25.92 -12.11 6.22
N CYS A 181 25.56 -10.87 6.55
CA CYS A 181 26.36 -10.01 7.44
C CYS A 181 25.44 -9.36 8.48
N ILE A 182 25.48 -9.87 9.73
CA ILE A 182 24.63 -9.37 10.83
C ILE A 182 24.84 -7.86 11.05
N SER A 183 26.08 -7.37 10.96
CA SER A 183 26.38 -5.94 11.13
C SER A 183 25.74 -5.10 10.03
N ARG A 184 25.83 -5.55 8.77
CA ARG A 184 25.17 -4.91 7.63
C ARG A 184 23.66 -4.86 7.83
N ASP A 185 23.06 -6.00 8.17
CA ASP A 185 21.60 -6.12 8.28
C ASP A 185 21.08 -5.29 9.46
N LEU A 186 21.82 -5.20 10.55
CA LEU A 186 21.49 -4.31 11.67
C LEU A 186 21.59 -2.83 11.28
N TYR A 187 22.63 -2.44 10.54
CA TYR A 187 22.79 -1.07 10.06
C TYR A 187 21.66 -0.67 9.11
N LEU A 188 21.35 -1.53 8.12
CA LEU A 188 20.28 -1.29 7.18
C LEU A 188 18.91 -1.15 7.85
N ARG A 189 18.61 -2.03 8.83
CA ARG A 189 17.37 -1.93 9.65
C ARG A 189 17.32 -0.64 10.44
N ALA A 190 18.40 -0.28 11.12
CA ALA A 190 18.46 0.95 11.92
C ALA A 190 18.21 2.18 11.06
N LYS A 191 18.83 2.26 9.87
CA LYS A 191 18.66 3.37 8.93
C LYS A 191 17.28 3.41 8.29
N ALA A 192 16.70 2.27 7.95
CA ALA A 192 15.34 2.22 7.43
C ALA A 192 14.31 2.70 8.47
N PHE A 193 14.45 2.27 9.73
CA PHE A 193 13.58 2.74 10.80
C PHE A 193 13.81 4.22 11.15
N GLU A 194 15.04 4.72 11.06
CA GLU A 194 15.34 6.15 11.18
C GLU A 194 14.60 6.95 10.09
N ALA A 195 14.65 6.50 8.84
CA ALA A 195 13.92 7.16 7.74
C ALA A 195 12.41 7.17 7.99
N ILE A 196 11.81 6.04 8.37
CA ILE A 196 10.39 5.93 8.67
C ILE A 196 10.03 6.85 9.86
N ALA A 197 10.82 6.86 10.92
CA ALA A 197 10.57 7.70 12.09
C ALA A 197 10.67 9.20 11.74
N CYS A 198 11.66 9.62 10.94
CA CYS A 198 11.77 10.98 10.43
C CYS A 198 10.55 11.34 9.57
N PHE A 199 10.17 10.48 8.63
CA PHE A 199 9.01 10.67 7.77
C PHE A 199 7.72 10.86 8.57
N LEU A 200 7.45 9.97 9.51
CA LEU A 200 6.24 10.02 10.34
C LEU A 200 6.21 11.26 11.23
N ARG A 201 7.33 11.59 11.87
CA ARG A 201 7.45 12.79 12.71
C ARG A 201 7.15 14.08 11.94
N GLU A 202 7.56 14.17 10.69
CA GLU A 202 7.45 15.37 9.88
C GLU A 202 6.08 15.51 9.21
N ASN A 203 5.47 14.38 8.86
CA ASN A 203 4.26 14.37 8.04
C ASN A 203 2.98 13.99 8.80
N LEU A 204 3.11 13.42 9.98
CA LEU A 204 1.96 13.22 10.84
C LEU A 204 1.74 14.47 11.68
N SER A 205 0.61 15.15 11.50
CA SER A 205 0.25 16.27 12.36
C SER A 205 0.31 15.84 13.83
N GLN A 206 0.85 16.70 14.70
CA GLN A 206 1.00 16.47 16.14
C GLN A 206 -0.34 16.42 16.93
N GLN A 207 -1.47 16.31 16.28
CA GLN A 207 -2.67 15.90 16.98
C GLN A 207 -2.36 14.56 17.62
N GLN A 208 -2.22 14.61 18.93
CA GLN A 208 -1.92 13.48 19.79
C GLN A 208 -2.61 12.24 19.25
N LEU A 209 -1.80 11.28 18.84
CA LEU A 209 -2.26 9.92 18.63
C LEU A 209 -3.02 9.53 19.89
N ASN A 210 -4.35 9.55 19.85
CA ASN A 210 -5.16 8.88 20.85
C ASN A 210 -4.98 7.36 20.65
N LEU A 211 -3.71 6.92 20.72
CA LEU A 211 -3.40 5.51 20.71
C LEU A 211 -4.02 4.89 21.95
N PRO A 212 -4.70 3.77 21.80
CA PRO A 212 -5.24 3.06 22.95
C PRO A 212 -4.13 2.78 23.97
N VAL A 213 -4.47 2.89 25.25
CA VAL A 213 -3.58 2.46 26.33
C VAL A 213 -3.06 1.05 26.01
N PRO A 214 -1.75 0.74 26.24
CA PRO A 214 -1.16 -0.55 25.87
C PRO A 214 -2.00 -1.77 26.27
N ALA A 215 -2.63 -1.75 27.45
CA ALA A 215 -3.54 -2.80 27.90
C ALA A 215 -4.82 -2.95 27.04
N ASP A 216 -5.31 -1.88 26.45
CA ASP A 216 -6.47 -1.92 25.55
C ASP A 216 -6.08 -2.35 24.14
N ARG A 217 -4.85 -2.06 23.71
CA ARG A 217 -4.36 -2.48 22.39
C ARG A 217 -4.44 -3.99 22.19
N GLN A 218 -3.99 -4.78 23.17
CA GLN A 218 -4.12 -6.25 23.10
C GLN A 218 -5.57 -6.71 23.00
N ARG A 219 -6.47 -6.06 23.73
CA ARG A 219 -7.91 -6.36 23.69
C ARG A 219 -8.54 -5.99 22.36
N LEU A 220 -8.11 -4.89 21.73
CA LEU A 220 -8.54 -4.46 20.40
C LEU A 220 -8.02 -5.40 19.30
N VAL A 221 -6.77 -5.85 19.39
CA VAL A 221 -6.22 -6.88 18.51
C VAL A 221 -7.02 -8.18 18.66
N LYS A 222 -7.33 -8.60 19.90
CA LYS A 222 -8.18 -9.76 20.14
C LYS A 222 -9.59 -9.59 19.54
N ALA A 223 -10.16 -8.38 19.60
CA ALA A 223 -11.45 -8.07 18.97
C ALA A 223 -11.38 -8.29 17.45
N ARG A 224 -10.34 -7.82 16.79
CA ARG A 224 -10.12 -8.02 15.34
C ARG A 224 -10.01 -9.50 14.99
N VAL A 225 -9.19 -10.25 15.71
CA VAL A 225 -9.02 -11.70 15.52
C VAL A 225 -10.35 -12.46 15.69
N LEU A 226 -11.19 -12.06 16.64
CA LEU A 226 -12.53 -12.65 16.83
C LEU A 226 -13.44 -12.38 15.64
N LEU A 227 -13.41 -11.15 15.08
CA LEU A 227 -14.17 -10.84 13.88
C LEU A 227 -13.70 -11.65 12.67
N GLU A 228 -12.39 -11.84 12.52
CA GLU A 228 -11.81 -12.63 11.43
C GLU A 228 -12.12 -14.12 11.52
N LYS A 229 -12.14 -14.67 12.73
CA LYS A 229 -12.39 -16.11 12.94
C LYS A 229 -13.88 -16.48 12.94
N HIS A 230 -14.74 -15.54 13.28
CA HIS A 230 -16.16 -15.76 13.50
C HIS A 230 -17.01 -14.68 12.82
N TYR A 231 -16.64 -14.32 11.56
CA TYR A 231 -17.29 -13.24 10.80
C TYR A 231 -18.75 -13.57 10.43
N GLU A 232 -19.12 -14.84 10.42
CA GLU A 232 -20.49 -15.30 10.15
C GLU A 232 -21.45 -14.95 11.28
N GLN A 233 -20.94 -14.76 12.50
CA GLN A 233 -21.77 -14.48 13.67
C GLN A 233 -22.29 -13.03 13.68
N ASP A 234 -23.44 -12.83 14.32
CA ASP A 234 -24.03 -11.49 14.48
C ASP A 234 -23.35 -10.72 15.63
N TRP A 235 -22.21 -10.13 15.32
CA TRP A 235 -21.47 -9.31 16.28
C TRP A 235 -22.09 -7.93 16.44
N SER A 236 -22.61 -7.64 17.64
CA SER A 236 -22.88 -6.27 18.07
C SER A 236 -21.63 -5.65 18.71
N VAL A 237 -21.55 -4.31 18.71
CA VAL A 237 -20.46 -3.59 19.41
C VAL A 237 -20.46 -4.00 20.90
N GLN A 238 -21.63 -4.14 21.48
CA GLN A 238 -21.81 -4.53 22.88
C GLN A 238 -21.31 -5.95 23.17
N SER A 239 -21.67 -6.93 22.33
CA SER A 239 -21.21 -8.31 22.49
C SER A 239 -19.71 -8.43 22.35
N LEU A 240 -19.13 -7.79 21.34
CA LEU A 240 -17.69 -7.79 21.10
C LEU A 240 -16.92 -7.09 22.23
N ALA A 241 -17.39 -5.92 22.68
CA ALA A 241 -16.79 -5.18 23.79
C ALA A 241 -16.74 -6.03 25.06
N ARG A 242 -17.85 -6.67 25.38
CA ARG A 242 -17.96 -7.56 26.55
C ARG A 242 -17.00 -8.75 26.45
N THR A 243 -16.88 -9.36 25.27
CA THR A 243 -16.01 -10.52 25.02
C THR A 243 -14.53 -10.18 25.19
N VAL A 244 -14.12 -8.96 24.85
CA VAL A 244 -12.72 -8.54 24.97
C VAL A 244 -12.41 -7.76 26.25
N GLY A 245 -13.41 -7.55 27.11
CA GLY A 245 -13.24 -6.85 28.39
C GLY A 245 -13.05 -5.33 28.26
N LEU A 246 -13.73 -4.73 27.26
CA LEU A 246 -13.82 -3.28 27.06
C LEU A 246 -15.25 -2.79 27.24
N ASN A 247 -15.43 -1.50 27.50
CA ASN A 247 -16.74 -0.89 27.28
C ASN A 247 -16.89 -0.47 25.81
N GLU A 248 -18.13 -0.24 25.36
CA GLU A 248 -18.44 0.07 23.97
C GLU A 248 -17.71 1.31 23.45
N LYS A 249 -17.63 2.36 24.27
CA LYS A 249 -16.95 3.61 23.91
C LYS A 249 -15.45 3.37 23.68
N ARG A 250 -14.79 2.63 24.58
CA ARG A 250 -13.35 2.30 24.45
C ARG A 250 -13.10 1.35 23.27
N LEU A 251 -14.01 0.39 23.03
CA LEU A 251 -13.92 -0.47 21.85
C LEU A 251 -14.05 0.37 20.58
N GLN A 252 -15.10 1.19 20.41
CA GLN A 252 -15.34 1.97 19.21
C GLN A 252 -14.22 2.97 18.95
N SER A 253 -13.86 3.79 19.95
CA SER A 253 -12.81 4.78 19.77
C SER A 253 -11.43 4.15 19.54
N GLY A 254 -11.09 3.12 20.31
CA GLY A 254 -9.83 2.42 20.18
C GLY A 254 -9.75 1.59 18.91
N PHE A 255 -10.85 0.94 18.49
CA PHE A 255 -10.91 0.19 17.24
C PHE A 255 -10.76 1.12 16.03
N HIS A 256 -11.45 2.26 16.05
CA HIS A 256 -11.30 3.28 15.04
C HIS A 256 -9.86 3.88 15.03
N ALA A 257 -9.29 4.14 16.20
CA ALA A 257 -7.92 4.63 16.31
C ALA A 257 -6.87 3.61 15.82
N LEU A 258 -7.12 2.30 16.02
CA LEU A 258 -6.17 1.24 15.70
C LEU A 258 -6.33 0.72 14.25
N TYR A 259 -7.56 0.70 13.72
CA TYR A 259 -7.89 0.10 12.42
C TYR A 259 -8.50 1.08 11.41
N GLY A 260 -8.63 2.36 11.78
CA GLY A 260 -9.12 3.42 10.89
C GLY A 260 -10.60 3.35 10.53
N CYS A 261 -11.32 2.30 10.98
CA CYS A 261 -12.71 2.10 10.64
C CYS A 261 -13.53 1.63 11.87
N SER A 262 -14.85 1.69 11.76
CA SER A 262 -15.71 1.15 12.81
C SER A 262 -15.68 -0.39 12.80
N VAL A 263 -16.04 -1.00 13.94
CA VAL A 263 -16.20 -2.46 14.06
C VAL A 263 -17.10 -3.04 12.97
N HIS A 264 -18.21 -2.35 12.67
CA HIS A 264 -19.17 -2.78 11.65
C HIS A 264 -18.57 -2.74 10.24
N VAL A 265 -17.84 -1.68 9.89
CA VAL A 265 -17.17 -1.55 8.58
C VAL A 265 -16.11 -2.64 8.43
N CYS A 266 -15.32 -2.88 9.47
CA CYS A 266 -14.33 -3.94 9.48
C CYS A 266 -14.96 -5.34 9.26
N LEU A 267 -16.01 -5.67 10.00
CA LEU A 267 -16.74 -6.95 9.85
C LEU A 267 -17.32 -7.09 8.43
N THR A 268 -17.86 -6.00 7.89
CA THR A 268 -18.40 -6.00 6.52
C THR A 268 -17.32 -6.31 5.49
N ARG A 269 -16.14 -5.69 5.60
CA ARG A 269 -15.00 -5.99 4.71
C ARG A 269 -14.62 -7.48 4.79
N ILE A 270 -14.42 -8.00 5.99
CA ILE A 270 -14.07 -9.42 6.19
C ILE A 270 -15.11 -10.35 5.54
N ARG A 271 -16.41 -10.06 5.71
CA ARG A 271 -17.49 -10.83 5.09
C ARG A 271 -17.47 -10.78 3.56
N ILE A 272 -17.17 -9.59 2.99
CA ILE A 272 -17.07 -9.43 1.51
C ILE A 272 -15.86 -10.20 0.96
N ASP A 273 -14.71 -10.15 1.62
CA ASP A 273 -13.52 -10.88 1.21
C ASP A 273 -13.78 -12.41 1.24
N ALA A 274 -14.41 -12.91 2.31
CA ALA A 274 -14.84 -14.30 2.40
C ALA A 274 -15.86 -14.66 1.29
N ALA A 275 -16.80 -13.76 1.00
CA ALA A 275 -17.78 -13.95 -0.07
C ALA A 275 -17.14 -14.08 -1.45
N ILE A 276 -16.15 -13.24 -1.76
CA ILE A 276 -15.41 -13.32 -3.03
C ILE A 276 -14.76 -14.69 -3.18
N ALA A 277 -14.12 -15.19 -2.11
CA ALA A 277 -13.50 -16.50 -2.12
C ALA A 277 -14.51 -17.65 -2.36
N LEU A 278 -15.68 -17.59 -1.74
CA LEU A 278 -16.75 -18.58 -1.91
C LEU A 278 -17.34 -18.54 -3.33
N LEU A 279 -17.66 -17.34 -3.84
CA LEU A 279 -18.20 -17.16 -5.19
C LEU A 279 -17.24 -17.67 -6.27
N ARG A 280 -15.95 -17.41 -6.14
CA ARG A 280 -14.91 -17.93 -7.05
C ARG A 280 -14.78 -19.45 -7.00
N ARG A 281 -15.15 -20.07 -5.89
CA ARG A 281 -15.23 -21.55 -5.76
C ARG A 281 -16.53 -22.13 -6.28
N GLY A 282 -17.42 -21.33 -6.84
CA GLY A 282 -18.69 -21.78 -7.43
C GLY A 282 -19.85 -21.92 -6.44
N VAL A 283 -19.72 -21.42 -5.22
CA VAL A 283 -20.84 -21.41 -4.25
C VAL A 283 -21.90 -20.42 -4.76
N SER A 284 -23.18 -20.78 -4.63
CA SER A 284 -24.27 -19.94 -5.10
C SER A 284 -24.34 -18.61 -4.33
N VAL A 285 -24.84 -17.56 -4.99
CA VAL A 285 -24.92 -16.21 -4.39
C VAL A 285 -25.76 -16.21 -3.11
N THR A 286 -26.85 -16.97 -3.09
CA THR A 286 -27.75 -17.06 -1.92
C THR A 286 -27.07 -17.79 -0.76
N GLU A 287 -26.41 -18.91 -1.03
CA GLU A 287 -25.67 -19.66 -0.03
C GLU A 287 -24.46 -18.86 0.49
N THR A 288 -23.73 -18.20 -0.40
CA THR A 288 -22.62 -17.30 0.00
C THR A 288 -23.10 -16.23 0.96
N ALA A 289 -24.19 -15.52 0.64
CA ALA A 289 -24.73 -14.48 1.50
C ALA A 289 -25.05 -15.01 2.92
N ALA A 290 -25.71 -16.16 3.02
CA ALA A 290 -26.01 -16.80 4.29
C ALA A 290 -24.75 -17.24 5.05
N THR A 291 -23.82 -17.89 4.35
CA THR A 291 -22.56 -18.40 4.93
C THR A 291 -21.70 -17.29 5.53
N VAL A 292 -21.66 -16.11 4.87
CA VAL A 292 -20.86 -14.99 5.38
C VAL A 292 -21.62 -14.09 6.36
N GLY A 293 -22.83 -14.49 6.81
CA GLY A 293 -23.58 -13.85 7.88
C GLY A 293 -24.45 -12.66 7.45
N PHE A 294 -24.91 -12.60 6.20
CA PHE A 294 -25.92 -11.62 5.79
C PHE A 294 -27.32 -12.21 5.88
N ALA A 295 -28.20 -11.58 6.66
CA ALA A 295 -29.58 -12.00 6.82
C ALA A 295 -30.41 -11.83 5.54
N HIS A 296 -30.09 -10.87 4.68
CA HIS A 296 -30.88 -10.54 3.49
C HIS A 296 -30.02 -10.44 2.24
N LEU A 297 -30.36 -11.20 1.22
CA LEU A 297 -29.65 -11.26 -0.07
C LEU A 297 -29.58 -9.90 -0.79
N SER A 298 -30.63 -9.09 -0.70
CA SER A 298 -30.67 -7.74 -1.29
C SER A 298 -29.66 -6.80 -0.62
N HIS A 299 -29.55 -6.88 0.70
CA HIS A 299 -28.54 -6.11 1.46
C HIS A 299 -27.12 -6.56 1.11
N PHE A 300 -26.88 -7.87 1.08
CA PHE A 300 -25.62 -8.44 0.65
C PHE A 300 -25.21 -7.96 -0.74
N SER A 301 -26.11 -8.09 -1.74
CA SER A 301 -25.80 -7.72 -3.12
C SER A 301 -25.47 -6.23 -3.28
N ARG A 302 -26.15 -5.36 -2.54
CA ARG A 302 -25.88 -3.91 -2.54
C ARG A 302 -24.51 -3.61 -1.92
N ILE A 303 -24.22 -4.17 -0.76
CA ILE A 303 -22.93 -3.97 -0.06
C ILE A 303 -21.78 -4.56 -0.88
N PHE A 304 -21.95 -5.77 -1.40
CA PHE A 304 -20.95 -6.42 -2.24
C PHE A 304 -20.57 -5.54 -3.44
N ARG A 305 -21.59 -5.05 -4.18
CA ARG A 305 -21.37 -4.17 -5.33
C ARG A 305 -20.72 -2.83 -4.95
N SER A 306 -21.08 -2.27 -3.79
CA SER A 306 -20.47 -1.04 -3.28
C SER A 306 -19.00 -1.21 -2.97
N HIS A 307 -18.57 -2.43 -2.53
CA HIS A 307 -17.17 -2.72 -2.18
C HIS A 307 -16.33 -3.19 -3.36
N THR A 308 -16.93 -3.90 -4.31
CA THR A 308 -16.20 -4.58 -5.40
C THR A 308 -16.41 -3.95 -6.77
N GLY A 309 -17.37 -3.02 -6.89
CA GLY A 309 -17.77 -2.44 -8.17
C GLY A 309 -18.63 -3.35 -9.07
N ILE A 310 -18.69 -4.66 -8.79
CA ILE A 310 -19.43 -5.67 -9.56
C ILE A 310 -20.50 -6.36 -8.70
N SER A 311 -21.46 -6.99 -9.36
CA SER A 311 -22.46 -7.78 -8.63
C SER A 311 -21.91 -9.14 -8.19
N PRO A 312 -22.45 -9.77 -7.12
CA PRO A 312 -22.03 -11.11 -6.70
C PRO A 312 -22.15 -12.15 -7.84
N LYS A 313 -23.19 -12.02 -8.70
CA LYS A 313 -23.38 -12.90 -9.86
C LYS A 313 -22.27 -12.74 -10.90
N GLN A 314 -21.83 -11.50 -11.16
CA GLN A 314 -20.71 -11.23 -12.06
C GLN A 314 -19.41 -11.80 -11.48
N CYS A 315 -19.16 -11.65 -10.18
CA CYS A 315 -18.01 -12.24 -9.49
C CYS A 315 -18.00 -13.77 -9.60
N ALA A 316 -19.14 -14.42 -9.40
CA ALA A 316 -19.29 -15.87 -9.56
C ALA A 316 -19.01 -16.36 -10.99
N LEU A 317 -19.23 -15.52 -12.00
CA LEU A 317 -18.92 -15.81 -13.41
C LEU A 317 -17.46 -15.48 -13.79
N GLY A 318 -16.62 -15.10 -12.82
CA GLY A 318 -15.23 -14.71 -13.07
C GLY A 318 -15.06 -13.36 -13.77
N ILE A 319 -16.13 -12.55 -13.83
CA ILE A 319 -16.06 -11.22 -14.41
C ILE A 319 -15.38 -10.30 -13.39
N THR A 320 -14.16 -9.89 -13.69
CA THR A 320 -13.50 -8.78 -13.01
C THR A 320 -13.87 -7.48 -13.73
N THR A 321 -13.95 -6.36 -13.02
CA THR A 321 -14.14 -5.06 -13.66
C THR A 321 -13.02 -4.85 -14.67
N ARG A 322 -13.37 -4.86 -15.96
CA ARG A 322 -12.47 -4.37 -17.00
C ARG A 322 -12.37 -2.85 -16.78
N PRO A 323 -11.19 -2.24 -16.73
CA PRO A 323 -11.06 -0.80 -16.68
C PRO A 323 -11.88 -0.22 -17.86
N GLN A 324 -12.79 0.70 -17.60
CA GLN A 324 -13.44 1.45 -18.66
C GLN A 324 -12.34 2.30 -19.31
N GLN A 325 -12.01 2.02 -20.56
CA GLN A 325 -11.16 2.90 -21.36
C GLN A 325 -11.73 4.32 -21.28
N PRO A 326 -10.91 5.34 -21.03
CA PRO A 326 -11.34 6.73 -21.10
C PRO A 326 -11.95 6.96 -22.47
N LEU A 327 -13.17 7.46 -22.51
CA LEU A 327 -13.81 7.97 -23.72
C LEU A 327 -12.83 8.94 -24.38
N ALA A 328 -12.41 8.63 -25.61
CA ALA A 328 -11.58 9.49 -26.43
C ALA A 328 -12.20 10.89 -26.44
N ALA A 329 -11.42 11.90 -26.07
CA ALA A 329 -11.81 13.28 -26.15
C ALA A 329 -12.30 13.58 -27.59
N PRO A 330 -13.40 14.32 -27.77
CA PRO A 330 -13.89 14.64 -29.11
C PRO A 330 -12.81 15.46 -29.82
N SER A 331 -12.37 14.96 -30.97
CA SER A 331 -11.47 15.63 -31.90
C SER A 331 -12.12 16.94 -32.35
N GLY A 332 -11.72 18.04 -31.72
CA GLY A 332 -12.06 19.38 -32.16
C GLY A 332 -11.42 19.64 -33.52
N GLN A 333 -12.19 19.67 -34.56
CA GLN A 333 -11.79 20.21 -35.87
C GLN A 333 -11.49 21.72 -35.73
N PRO A 334 -10.40 22.22 -36.29
CA PRO A 334 -10.21 23.66 -36.37
C PRO A 334 -11.12 24.24 -37.45
N HIS A 335 -12.07 25.08 -37.05
CA HIS A 335 -12.76 25.95 -38.00
C HIS A 335 -11.76 26.94 -38.59
N GLN A 336 -11.50 26.79 -39.88
CA GLN A 336 -10.97 27.86 -40.73
C GLN A 336 -12.03 28.98 -40.89
N ARG A 337 -11.67 30.16 -40.47
CA ARG A 337 -11.94 31.42 -41.15
C ARG A 337 -10.91 32.47 -40.73
#